data_431af4db45ba3290182655e111cceb66
#
_entry.id   431af4db45ba3290182655e111cceb66
#
_cell.length_a   1.000
_cell.length_b   1.000
_cell.length_c   1.000
_cell.angle_alpha   90.00
_cell.angle_beta   90.00
_cell.angle_gamma   90.00
#
_symmetry.space_group_name_H-M   'P 1'
#
loop_
_entity.id
_entity.type
_entity.pdbx_description
1 polymer ?
#
loop_
_entity_poly.entity_id
_entity_poly.type
_entity_poly.pdbx_seq_one_letter_code
_entity_poly.pdbx_strand_id
1 'polypeptide(L)'
;MSTPSPIPVGHFVDIAPVAGAPQRIHYHDQGDGPIVIFLHGAGGGASGYSNFKGNYPEFARAGYRCIGPDMLGFGLSSKPDIPMYDLDFFVAGVKGLVDALGLKDITLLGNSLGGAVSLGYALAYPAEVKRLILMAPGGVEDIDTYLAMPGIANMFAVYKAGKTGPDAMREVMRMQLFDPALLTEEIINERAPLAALQTQAARSVMKVPNMTTRLHELRCPVFGFWGVNDQFNPVGGAMKIVENAPSARMVLLNRCGHWVQVEHREMFNRSCIDFLGNG
;
A
#
# COMPACT_ATOMS: atom_id res chain seq x y z
N MET A 1 7.42 -23.67 -19.98
CA MET A 1 6.54 -22.63 -19.34
C MET A 1 6.18 -23.21 -17.97
N SER A 2 6.71 -22.62 -16.89
CA SER A 2 6.34 -23.04 -15.53
C SER A 2 4.87 -22.63 -15.29
N THR A 3 4.06 -23.56 -14.81
CA THR A 3 2.72 -23.25 -14.32
C THR A 3 2.84 -22.18 -13.24
N PRO A 4 2.02 -21.11 -13.28
CA PRO A 4 2.02 -20.10 -12.22
C PRO A 4 1.79 -20.81 -10.87
N SER A 5 2.59 -20.47 -9.87
CA SER A 5 2.31 -20.96 -8.51
C SER A 5 0.93 -20.44 -8.10
N PRO A 6 0.05 -21.32 -7.57
CA PRO A 6 -1.26 -20.87 -7.13
C PRO A 6 -1.10 -19.83 -6.03
N ILE A 7 -1.93 -18.77 -6.08
CA ILE A 7 -2.00 -17.78 -4.98
C ILE A 7 -2.31 -18.58 -3.70
N PRO A 8 -1.51 -18.44 -2.63
CA PRO A 8 -1.80 -19.11 -1.37
C PRO A 8 -3.20 -18.75 -0.86
N VAL A 9 -3.86 -19.71 -0.26
CA VAL A 9 -5.14 -19.47 0.42
C VAL A 9 -4.86 -18.58 1.63
N GLY A 10 -5.48 -17.39 1.66
CA GLY A 10 -5.39 -16.50 2.80
C GLY A 10 -6.42 -16.84 3.89
N HIS A 11 -6.53 -15.97 4.85
CA HIS A 11 -7.47 -16.04 5.96
C HIS A 11 -8.55 -14.96 5.84
N PHE A 12 -9.65 -15.15 6.53
CA PHE A 12 -10.68 -14.13 6.67
C PHE A 12 -10.92 -13.83 8.14
N VAL A 13 -11.18 -12.57 8.44
CA VAL A 13 -11.62 -12.13 9.76
C VAL A 13 -12.76 -11.13 9.64
N ASP A 14 -13.80 -11.32 10.46
CA ASP A 14 -14.89 -10.36 10.59
C ASP A 14 -14.43 -9.22 11.52
N ILE A 15 -14.68 -7.99 11.13
CA ILE A 15 -14.31 -6.81 11.90
C ILE A 15 -15.55 -6.02 12.33
N ALA A 16 -15.38 -5.13 13.30
CA ALA A 16 -16.43 -4.20 13.72
C ALA A 16 -17.00 -3.42 12.52
N PRO A 17 -18.25 -2.94 12.61
CA PRO A 17 -18.87 -2.21 11.52
C PRO A 17 -18.05 -1.02 11.05
N VAL A 18 -17.83 -0.94 9.74
CA VAL A 18 -17.24 0.20 9.05
C VAL A 18 -18.26 0.67 8.02
N ALA A 19 -18.45 1.97 7.88
CA ALA A 19 -19.50 2.55 7.04
C ALA A 19 -20.92 2.01 7.37
N GLY A 20 -21.19 1.76 8.65
CA GLY A 20 -22.50 1.35 9.14
C GLY A 20 -22.86 -0.13 8.98
N ALA A 21 -21.95 -0.97 8.46
CA ALA A 21 -22.19 -2.40 8.25
C ALA A 21 -20.99 -3.26 8.68
N PRO A 22 -21.23 -4.52 9.13
CA PRO A 22 -20.18 -5.49 9.37
C PRO A 22 -19.33 -5.68 8.11
N GLN A 23 -18.04 -5.78 8.30
CA GLN A 23 -17.08 -5.99 7.21
C GLN A 23 -16.23 -7.22 7.46
N ARG A 24 -15.69 -7.77 6.39
CA ARG A 24 -14.81 -8.93 6.42
C ARG A 24 -13.53 -8.61 5.66
N ILE A 25 -12.37 -8.88 6.29
CA ILE A 25 -11.06 -8.67 5.70
C ILE A 25 -10.43 -10.00 5.35
N HIS A 26 -9.98 -10.12 4.10
CA HIS A 26 -9.09 -11.16 3.66
C HIS A 26 -7.64 -10.73 3.91
N TYR A 27 -6.79 -11.63 4.38
CA TYR A 27 -5.38 -11.34 4.64
C TYR A 27 -4.50 -12.58 4.51
N HIS A 28 -3.22 -12.36 4.21
CA HIS A 28 -2.18 -13.37 4.32
C HIS A 28 -1.42 -13.16 5.62
N ASP A 29 -0.99 -14.27 6.24
CA ASP A 29 -0.25 -14.28 7.50
C ASP A 29 0.92 -15.26 7.37
N GLN A 30 2.13 -14.78 7.55
CA GLN A 30 3.35 -15.57 7.39
C GLN A 30 4.41 -15.18 8.41
N GLY A 31 5.03 -16.21 9.04
CA GLY A 31 6.08 -16.02 10.04
C GLY A 31 5.54 -15.79 11.43
N ASP A 32 6.46 -15.63 12.36
CA ASP A 32 6.21 -15.40 13.80
C ASP A 32 7.10 -14.27 14.30
N GLY A 33 6.73 -13.63 15.43
CA GLY A 33 7.52 -12.57 16.07
C GLY A 33 6.91 -11.17 15.94
N PRO A 34 7.72 -10.09 15.96
CA PRO A 34 7.23 -8.73 15.87
C PRO A 34 6.42 -8.51 14.58
N ILE A 35 5.33 -7.75 14.68
CA ILE A 35 4.31 -7.66 13.65
C ILE A 35 4.67 -6.58 12.63
N VAL A 36 4.59 -6.94 11.34
CA VAL A 36 4.65 -6.00 10.21
C VAL A 36 3.38 -6.17 9.38
N ILE A 37 2.57 -5.12 9.28
CA ILE A 37 1.36 -5.08 8.44
C ILE A 37 1.70 -4.39 7.12
N PHE A 38 1.48 -5.08 6.01
CA PHE A 38 1.81 -4.63 4.66
C PHE A 38 0.58 -4.08 3.95
N LEU A 39 0.49 -2.76 3.79
CA LEU A 39 -0.64 -2.06 3.20
C LEU A 39 -0.36 -1.69 1.74
N HIS A 40 -1.14 -2.26 0.83
CA HIS A 40 -0.97 -2.09 -0.61
C HIS A 40 -1.49 -0.75 -1.15
N GLY A 41 -1.12 -0.40 -2.38
CA GLY A 41 -1.61 0.78 -3.09
C GLY A 41 -3.00 0.59 -3.72
N ALA A 42 -3.49 1.64 -4.40
CA ALA A 42 -4.84 1.70 -4.98
C ALA A 42 -4.98 1.12 -6.40
N GLY A 43 -3.94 0.53 -6.96
CA GLY A 43 -3.97 0.06 -8.35
C GLY A 43 -5.02 -1.01 -8.65
N GLY A 44 -5.36 -1.18 -9.92
CA GLY A 44 -6.30 -2.22 -10.36
C GLY A 44 -5.84 -3.61 -9.91
N GLY A 45 -6.74 -4.36 -9.25
CA GLY A 45 -6.47 -5.69 -8.73
C GLY A 45 -5.43 -5.73 -7.60
N ALA A 46 -5.17 -4.60 -6.93
CA ALA A 46 -4.28 -4.58 -5.77
C ALA A 46 -4.82 -5.47 -4.65
N SER A 47 -3.90 -6.16 -3.99
CA SER A 47 -4.14 -7.01 -2.83
C SER A 47 -2.87 -7.07 -1.99
N GLY A 48 -2.98 -7.51 -0.75
CA GLY A 48 -1.81 -7.72 0.10
C GLY A 48 -0.79 -8.65 -0.57
N TYR A 49 -1.26 -9.76 -1.13
CA TYR A 49 -0.39 -10.74 -1.79
C TYR A 49 0.24 -10.19 -3.06
N SER A 50 -0.54 -9.64 -3.99
CA SER A 50 -0.03 -9.20 -5.30
C SER A 50 0.98 -8.06 -5.21
N ASN A 51 0.95 -7.27 -4.14
CA ASN A 51 1.89 -6.18 -3.92
C ASN A 51 3.17 -6.63 -3.20
N PHE A 52 3.09 -7.65 -2.32
CA PHE A 52 4.18 -7.94 -1.38
C PHE A 52 4.63 -9.41 -1.34
N LYS A 53 4.16 -10.28 -2.24
CA LYS A 53 4.55 -11.70 -2.29
C LYS A 53 6.06 -11.94 -2.34
N GLY A 54 6.81 -11.00 -2.92
CA GLY A 54 8.28 -11.06 -2.99
C GLY A 54 8.99 -10.53 -1.74
N ASN A 55 8.24 -10.01 -0.76
CA ASN A 55 8.80 -9.41 0.45
C ASN A 55 8.52 -10.29 1.68
N TYR A 56 7.31 -10.83 1.83
CA TYR A 56 6.93 -11.66 2.98
C TYR A 56 7.95 -12.74 3.36
N PRO A 57 8.48 -13.56 2.41
CA PRO A 57 9.40 -14.64 2.78
C PRO A 57 10.70 -14.13 3.43
N GLU A 58 11.19 -12.97 3.02
CA GLU A 58 12.42 -12.41 3.56
C GLU A 58 12.21 -11.89 4.99
N PHE A 59 11.10 -11.18 5.22
CA PHE A 59 10.75 -10.69 6.55
C PHE A 59 10.44 -11.84 7.51
N ALA A 60 9.72 -12.87 7.05
CA ALA A 60 9.45 -14.04 7.86
C ALA A 60 10.73 -14.81 8.24
N ARG A 61 11.69 -14.98 7.30
CA ARG A 61 13.01 -15.55 7.58
C ARG A 61 13.83 -14.72 8.57
N ALA A 62 13.62 -13.40 8.59
CA ALA A 62 14.25 -12.49 9.53
C ALA A 62 13.55 -12.47 10.91
N GLY A 63 12.51 -13.30 11.13
CA GLY A 63 11.84 -13.44 12.41
C GLY A 63 10.69 -12.46 12.65
N TYR A 64 10.06 -11.95 11.59
CA TYR A 64 8.88 -11.08 11.68
C TYR A 64 7.61 -11.83 11.26
N ARG A 65 6.48 -11.49 11.92
CA ARG A 65 5.16 -11.91 11.46
C ARG A 65 4.62 -10.90 10.46
N CYS A 66 4.42 -11.33 9.22
CA CYS A 66 3.97 -10.53 8.10
C CYS A 66 2.47 -10.70 7.91
N ILE A 67 1.70 -9.63 8.07
CA ILE A 67 0.26 -9.63 7.82
C ILE A 67 0.00 -8.74 6.63
N GLY A 68 -0.54 -9.33 5.56
CA GLY A 68 -0.84 -8.64 4.30
C GLY A 68 -2.33 -8.61 4.02
N PRO A 69 -3.09 -7.64 4.55
CA PRO A 69 -4.51 -7.56 4.26
C PRO A 69 -4.77 -7.07 2.85
N ASP A 70 -5.86 -7.55 2.28
CA ASP A 70 -6.55 -6.82 1.23
C ASP A 70 -7.34 -5.72 1.92
N MET A 71 -6.99 -4.44 1.70
CA MET A 71 -7.73 -3.35 2.32
C MET A 71 -9.21 -3.38 1.89
N LEU A 72 -10.12 -2.86 2.72
CA LEU A 72 -11.53 -2.76 2.37
C LEU A 72 -11.71 -2.11 0.98
N GLY A 73 -12.60 -2.64 0.16
CA GLY A 73 -12.77 -2.21 -1.22
C GLY A 73 -11.87 -2.92 -2.25
N PHE A 74 -10.86 -3.68 -1.80
CA PHE A 74 -9.88 -4.35 -2.66
C PHE A 74 -9.85 -5.87 -2.44
N GLY A 75 -9.15 -6.55 -3.33
CA GLY A 75 -8.87 -7.98 -3.26
C GLY A 75 -10.12 -8.81 -2.99
N LEU A 76 -10.06 -9.68 -1.99
CA LEU A 76 -11.17 -10.52 -1.54
C LEU A 76 -11.89 -9.96 -0.30
N SER A 77 -11.45 -8.82 0.23
CA SER A 77 -12.12 -8.13 1.34
C SER A 77 -13.47 -7.54 0.93
N SER A 78 -14.30 -7.21 1.92
CA SER A 78 -15.60 -6.55 1.73
C SER A 78 -15.48 -5.27 0.91
N LYS A 79 -16.48 -5.02 0.08
CA LYS A 79 -16.57 -3.86 -0.82
C LYS A 79 -17.91 -3.17 -0.60
N PRO A 80 -18.08 -2.42 0.51
CA PRO A 80 -19.34 -1.77 0.80
C PRO A 80 -19.71 -0.79 -0.32
N ASP A 81 -21.01 -0.78 -0.64
CA ASP A 81 -21.56 0.15 -1.63
C ASP A 81 -21.79 1.52 -0.98
N ILE A 82 -20.74 2.33 -0.98
CA ILE A 82 -20.74 3.70 -0.47
C ILE A 82 -20.20 4.63 -1.57
N PRO A 83 -20.58 5.91 -1.55
CA PRO A 83 -20.25 6.85 -2.65
C PRO A 83 -18.75 7.03 -2.87
N MET A 84 -17.95 6.93 -1.81
CA MET A 84 -16.53 7.19 -1.86
C MET A 84 -15.80 6.52 -0.70
N TYR A 85 -14.60 6.00 -0.96
CA TYR A 85 -13.68 5.54 0.07
C TYR A 85 -12.71 6.67 0.43
N ASP A 86 -12.80 7.17 1.64
CA ASP A 86 -11.88 8.19 2.16
C ASP A 86 -10.79 7.57 3.07
N LEU A 87 -9.87 8.40 3.55
CA LEU A 87 -8.79 7.94 4.42
C LEU A 87 -9.34 7.30 5.71
N ASP A 88 -10.36 7.88 6.32
CA ASP A 88 -10.93 7.39 7.57
C ASP A 88 -11.57 6.01 7.41
N PHE A 89 -12.20 5.75 6.26
CA PHE A 89 -12.72 4.42 5.92
C PHE A 89 -11.62 3.35 5.89
N PHE A 90 -10.48 3.65 5.25
CA PHE A 90 -9.36 2.72 5.21
C PHE A 90 -8.70 2.53 6.57
N VAL A 91 -8.49 3.62 7.30
CA VAL A 91 -7.92 3.58 8.67
C VAL A 91 -8.82 2.75 9.59
N ALA A 92 -10.13 2.93 9.53
CA ALA A 92 -11.08 2.14 10.30
C ALA A 92 -11.03 0.65 9.94
N GLY A 93 -10.86 0.31 8.65
CA GLY A 93 -10.66 -1.07 8.21
C GLY A 93 -9.40 -1.70 8.81
N VAL A 94 -8.26 -1.00 8.76
CA VAL A 94 -7.01 -1.47 9.37
C VAL A 94 -7.14 -1.59 10.89
N LYS A 95 -7.80 -0.62 11.55
CA LYS A 95 -8.07 -0.69 12.99
C LYS A 95 -8.91 -1.91 13.35
N GLY A 96 -9.97 -2.17 12.58
CA GLY A 96 -10.79 -3.36 12.75
C GLY A 96 -9.99 -4.66 12.64
N LEU A 97 -9.05 -4.75 11.69
CA LEU A 97 -8.15 -5.90 11.55
C LEU A 97 -7.24 -6.05 12.78
N VAL A 98 -6.60 -4.95 13.21
CA VAL A 98 -5.70 -4.93 14.37
C VAL A 98 -6.44 -5.41 15.63
N ASP A 99 -7.65 -4.92 15.86
CA ASP A 99 -8.47 -5.29 17.02
C ASP A 99 -8.93 -6.74 16.94
N ALA A 100 -9.43 -7.17 15.80
CA ALA A 100 -9.96 -8.53 15.62
C ALA A 100 -8.88 -9.62 15.77
N LEU A 101 -7.62 -9.30 15.38
CA LEU A 101 -6.48 -10.21 15.54
C LEU A 101 -5.73 -9.99 16.86
N GLY A 102 -6.14 -9.02 17.70
CA GLY A 102 -5.49 -8.71 18.98
C GLY A 102 -4.04 -8.24 18.85
N LEU A 103 -3.71 -7.55 17.73
CA LEU A 103 -2.34 -7.13 17.43
C LEU A 103 -1.93 -5.95 18.30
N LYS A 104 -0.66 -5.91 18.67
CA LYS A 104 -0.06 -4.83 19.47
C LYS A 104 1.33 -4.52 18.95
N ASP A 105 1.82 -3.32 19.25
CA ASP A 105 3.18 -2.91 18.92
C ASP A 105 3.54 -3.10 17.45
N ILE A 106 2.62 -2.69 16.56
CA ILE A 106 2.69 -2.96 15.13
C ILE A 106 3.68 -2.05 14.40
N THR A 107 4.31 -2.59 13.37
CA THR A 107 4.93 -1.80 12.30
C THR A 107 3.97 -1.76 11.11
N LEU A 108 3.72 -0.58 10.57
CA LEU A 108 2.98 -0.42 9.32
C LEU A 108 3.96 -0.18 8.18
N LEU A 109 3.84 -0.97 7.13
CA LEU A 109 4.61 -0.87 5.90
C LEU A 109 3.65 -0.61 4.75
N GLY A 110 3.70 0.59 4.16
CA GLY A 110 2.70 1.00 3.18
C GLY A 110 3.25 1.61 1.91
N ASN A 111 2.65 1.23 0.77
CA ASN A 111 2.92 1.81 -0.54
C ASN A 111 1.77 2.70 -0.99
N SER A 112 2.04 3.90 -1.47
CA SER A 112 1.04 4.79 -2.09
C SER A 112 -0.17 5.05 -1.16
N LEU A 113 -1.38 4.60 -1.52
CA LEU A 113 -2.55 4.64 -0.64
C LEU A 113 -2.27 3.95 0.70
N GLY A 114 -1.65 2.77 0.69
CA GLY A 114 -1.26 2.07 1.92
C GLY A 114 -0.30 2.88 2.79
N GLY A 115 0.56 3.70 2.18
CA GLY A 115 1.41 4.66 2.89
C GLY A 115 0.59 5.79 3.52
N ALA A 116 -0.40 6.34 2.82
CA ALA A 116 -1.33 7.33 3.38
C ALA A 116 -2.13 6.75 4.56
N VAL A 117 -2.62 5.51 4.41
CA VAL A 117 -3.35 4.80 5.48
C VAL A 117 -2.44 4.55 6.68
N SER A 118 -1.16 4.20 6.45
CA SER A 118 -0.17 4.03 7.51
C SER A 118 0.05 5.34 8.30
N LEU A 119 0.19 6.47 7.60
CA LEU A 119 0.30 7.80 8.22
C LEU A 119 -0.97 8.16 9.01
N GLY A 120 -2.15 8.03 8.39
CA GLY A 120 -3.43 8.31 9.03
C GLY A 120 -3.65 7.45 10.28
N TYR A 121 -3.31 6.16 10.21
CA TYR A 121 -3.40 5.25 11.35
C TYR A 121 -2.45 5.67 12.49
N ALA A 122 -1.18 5.96 12.18
CA ALA A 122 -0.20 6.37 13.21
C ALA A 122 -0.57 7.72 13.87
N LEU A 123 -1.21 8.63 13.15
CA LEU A 123 -1.74 9.88 13.69
C LEU A 123 -2.98 9.67 14.57
N ALA A 124 -3.84 8.70 14.23
CA ALA A 124 -5.05 8.38 14.99
C ALA A 124 -4.78 7.49 16.22
N TYR A 125 -3.86 6.54 16.09
CA TYR A 125 -3.55 5.52 17.12
C TYR A 125 -2.05 5.46 17.45
N PRO A 126 -1.44 6.57 17.89
CA PRO A 126 0.02 6.67 18.03
C PRO A 126 0.62 5.71 19.06
N ALA A 127 -0.17 5.19 20.01
CA ALA A 127 0.29 4.23 21.03
C ALA A 127 0.41 2.79 20.49
N GLU A 128 -0.21 2.49 19.34
CA GLU A 128 -0.22 1.15 18.76
C GLU A 128 0.92 0.93 17.76
N VAL A 129 1.49 2.02 17.21
CA VAL A 129 2.47 1.97 16.12
C VAL A 129 3.89 2.15 16.64
N LYS A 130 4.71 1.14 16.46
CA LYS A 130 6.14 1.18 16.81
C LYS A 130 7.01 1.83 15.73
N ARG A 131 6.70 1.60 14.47
CA ARG A 131 7.48 2.09 13.32
C ARG A 131 6.59 2.27 12.09
N LEU A 132 7.00 3.18 11.22
CA LEU A 132 6.45 3.33 9.87
C LEU A 132 7.54 3.03 8.83
N ILE A 133 7.18 2.23 7.82
CA ILE A 133 7.97 2.05 6.59
C ILE A 133 7.09 2.50 5.42
N LEU A 134 7.52 3.50 4.69
CA LEU A 134 6.73 4.17 3.66
C LEU A 134 7.37 4.04 2.29
N MET A 135 6.58 3.75 1.28
CA MET A 135 7.00 3.78 -0.13
C MET A 135 6.10 4.74 -0.90
N ALA A 136 6.68 5.87 -1.29
CA ALA A 136 5.98 6.91 -2.05
C ALA A 136 4.54 7.12 -1.54
N PRO A 137 4.32 7.46 -0.24
CA PRO A 137 3.00 7.53 0.35
C PRO A 137 2.15 8.64 -0.30
N GLY A 138 0.84 8.41 -0.41
CA GLY A 138 -0.14 9.47 -0.61
C GLY A 138 -0.30 10.32 0.65
N GLY A 139 -1.01 11.45 0.51
CA GLY A 139 -1.36 12.31 1.65
C GLY A 139 -0.25 13.23 2.14
N VAL A 140 0.79 13.46 1.34
CA VAL A 140 1.87 14.43 1.63
C VAL A 140 1.94 15.56 0.59
N GLU A 141 0.97 15.60 -0.30
CA GLU A 141 0.76 16.64 -1.31
C GLU A 141 -0.72 17.02 -1.37
N ASP A 142 -1.00 18.17 -1.98
CA ASP A 142 -2.36 18.53 -2.32
C ASP A 142 -2.88 17.70 -3.49
N ILE A 143 -4.19 17.52 -3.56
CA ILE A 143 -4.82 16.65 -4.57
C ILE A 143 -4.48 17.09 -6.00
N ASP A 144 -4.41 18.39 -6.27
CA ASP A 144 -4.11 18.92 -7.60
C ASP A 144 -2.70 18.52 -8.06
N THR A 145 -1.75 18.41 -7.13
CA THR A 145 -0.40 17.94 -7.41
C THR A 145 -0.41 16.47 -7.85
N TYR A 146 -1.18 15.62 -7.18
CA TYR A 146 -1.33 14.21 -7.61
C TYR A 146 -2.05 14.11 -8.96
N LEU A 147 -3.11 14.88 -9.18
CA LEU A 147 -3.86 14.85 -10.44
C LEU A 147 -3.03 15.31 -11.64
N ALA A 148 -2.02 16.14 -11.42
CA ALA A 148 -1.08 16.57 -12.45
C ALA A 148 -0.01 15.52 -12.79
N MET A 149 0.12 14.44 -12.00
CA MET A 149 1.12 13.40 -12.25
C MET A 149 0.76 12.59 -13.51
N PRO A 150 1.74 12.31 -14.40
CA PRO A 150 1.48 11.63 -15.67
C PRO A 150 0.81 10.27 -15.53
N GLY A 151 1.20 9.48 -14.53
CA GLY A 151 0.61 8.17 -14.26
C GLY A 151 -0.84 8.25 -13.81
N ILE A 152 -1.19 9.23 -12.98
CA ILE A 152 -2.56 9.50 -12.54
C ILE A 152 -3.41 9.97 -13.74
N ALA A 153 -2.91 10.92 -14.52
CA ALA A 153 -3.61 11.42 -15.71
C ALA A 153 -3.89 10.30 -16.73
N ASN A 154 -2.89 9.44 -16.99
CA ASN A 154 -3.06 8.28 -17.87
C ASN A 154 -4.07 7.27 -17.31
N MET A 155 -4.02 6.97 -16.03
CA MET A 155 -4.97 6.06 -15.39
C MET A 155 -6.41 6.55 -15.56
N PHE A 156 -6.68 7.83 -15.37
CA PHE A 156 -8.00 8.41 -15.60
C PHE A 156 -8.40 8.40 -17.08
N ALA A 157 -7.46 8.65 -18.00
CA ALA A 157 -7.73 8.58 -19.44
C ALA A 157 -8.15 7.16 -19.86
N VAL A 158 -7.47 6.12 -19.34
CA VAL A 158 -7.81 4.71 -19.59
C VAL A 158 -9.22 4.39 -19.07
N TYR A 159 -9.54 4.79 -17.83
CA TYR A 159 -10.85 4.52 -17.24
C TYR A 159 -11.98 5.32 -17.93
N LYS A 160 -11.74 6.59 -18.27
CA LYS A 160 -12.69 7.44 -19.00
C LYS A 160 -12.99 6.89 -20.40
N ALA A 161 -12.00 6.29 -21.05
CA ALA A 161 -12.18 5.62 -22.35
C ALA A 161 -12.96 4.29 -22.23
N GLY A 162 -13.41 3.89 -21.04
CA GLY A 162 -14.10 2.63 -20.81
C GLY A 162 -13.22 1.38 -20.99
N LYS A 163 -11.91 1.55 -21.10
CA LYS A 163 -10.99 0.43 -21.23
C LYS A 163 -10.98 -0.40 -19.96
N THR A 164 -11.10 -1.71 -20.10
CA THR A 164 -11.10 -2.68 -19.00
C THR A 164 -10.27 -3.91 -19.36
N GLY A 165 -10.07 -4.80 -18.39
CA GLY A 165 -9.36 -6.06 -18.62
C GLY A 165 -7.84 -5.94 -18.62
N PRO A 166 -7.14 -7.04 -19.02
CA PRO A 166 -5.69 -7.15 -18.89
C PRO A 166 -4.89 -6.08 -19.66
N ASP A 167 -5.35 -5.69 -20.86
CA ASP A 167 -4.62 -4.70 -21.67
C ASP A 167 -4.67 -3.30 -21.06
N ALA A 168 -5.85 -2.87 -20.58
CA ALA A 168 -5.98 -1.62 -19.85
C ALA A 168 -5.14 -1.62 -18.58
N MET A 169 -5.09 -2.75 -17.87
CA MET A 169 -4.24 -2.93 -16.71
C MET A 169 -2.76 -2.78 -17.06
N ARG A 170 -2.28 -3.43 -18.14
CA ARG A 170 -0.89 -3.29 -18.60
C ARG A 170 -0.54 -1.83 -18.92
N GLU A 171 -1.45 -1.11 -19.58
CA GLU A 171 -1.25 0.30 -19.95
C GLU A 171 -1.00 1.17 -18.70
N VAL A 172 -1.78 0.99 -17.66
CA VAL A 172 -1.61 1.75 -16.39
C VAL A 172 -0.41 1.26 -15.59
N MET A 173 -0.23 -0.05 -15.46
CA MET A 173 0.80 -0.62 -14.57
C MET A 173 2.22 -0.43 -15.10
N ARG A 174 2.41 -0.35 -16.43
CA ARG A 174 3.73 -0.03 -17.01
C ARG A 174 4.28 1.30 -16.52
N MET A 175 3.42 2.27 -16.23
CA MET A 175 3.82 3.57 -15.72
C MET A 175 4.21 3.55 -14.23
N GLN A 176 3.92 2.47 -13.51
CA GLN A 176 4.34 2.31 -12.10
C GLN A 176 5.80 1.87 -11.98
N LEU A 177 6.41 1.42 -13.07
CA LEU A 177 7.76 0.90 -13.10
C LEU A 177 8.68 1.79 -13.96
N PHE A 178 9.93 1.95 -13.54
CA PHE A 178 10.97 2.52 -14.38
C PHE A 178 11.35 1.54 -15.51
N ASP A 179 11.50 0.26 -15.17
CA ASP A 179 11.72 -0.81 -16.15
C ASP A 179 10.42 -1.59 -16.39
N PRO A 180 9.71 -1.33 -17.51
CA PRO A 180 8.46 -2.03 -17.83
C PRO A 180 8.64 -3.55 -18.02
N ALA A 181 9.86 -4.06 -18.24
CA ALA A 181 10.12 -5.50 -18.36
C ALA A 181 9.83 -6.27 -17.06
N LEU A 182 9.79 -5.59 -15.92
CA LEU A 182 9.40 -6.16 -14.63
C LEU A 182 7.89 -6.44 -14.52
N LEU A 183 7.08 -5.89 -15.41
CA LEU A 183 5.65 -6.20 -15.49
C LEU A 183 5.44 -7.52 -16.22
N THR A 184 5.46 -8.61 -15.50
CA THR A 184 5.28 -9.95 -16.05
C THR A 184 3.81 -10.28 -16.28
N GLU A 185 3.54 -11.25 -17.18
CA GLU A 185 2.18 -11.80 -17.39
C GLU A 185 1.61 -12.43 -16.10
N GLU A 186 2.46 -12.96 -15.23
CA GLU A 186 2.05 -13.48 -13.93
C GLU A 186 1.38 -12.39 -13.08
N ILE A 187 1.99 -11.20 -13.01
CA ILE A 187 1.42 -10.05 -12.27
C ILE A 187 0.05 -9.65 -12.84
N ILE A 188 -0.09 -9.62 -14.16
CA ILE A 188 -1.36 -9.29 -14.81
C ILE A 188 -2.42 -10.34 -14.52
N ASN A 189 -2.07 -11.62 -14.65
CA ASN A 189 -2.99 -12.75 -14.44
C ASN A 189 -3.46 -12.88 -12.99
N GLU A 190 -2.63 -12.53 -12.01
CA GLU A 190 -3.01 -12.47 -10.60
C GLU A 190 -3.98 -11.31 -10.31
N ARG A 191 -3.77 -10.16 -10.92
CA ARG A 191 -4.50 -8.93 -10.60
C ARG A 191 -5.79 -8.77 -11.38
N ALA A 192 -5.85 -9.26 -12.62
CA ALA A 192 -7.01 -9.05 -13.49
C ALA A 192 -8.34 -9.60 -12.90
N PRO A 193 -8.41 -10.79 -12.32
CA PRO A 193 -9.62 -11.29 -11.66
C PRO A 193 -10.05 -10.40 -10.49
N LEU A 194 -9.10 -9.94 -9.67
CA LEU A 194 -9.38 -9.07 -8.52
C LEU A 194 -9.85 -7.67 -8.95
N ALA A 195 -9.30 -7.14 -10.05
CA ALA A 195 -9.73 -5.88 -10.62
C ALA A 195 -11.18 -5.92 -11.11
N ALA A 196 -11.63 -7.06 -11.62
CA ALA A 196 -13.02 -7.26 -12.04
C ALA A 196 -14.01 -7.16 -10.86
N LEU A 197 -13.56 -7.45 -9.65
CA LEU A 197 -14.37 -7.37 -8.43
C LEU A 197 -14.43 -5.95 -7.83
N GLN A 198 -13.60 -5.01 -8.29
CA GLN A 198 -13.55 -3.65 -7.73
C GLN A 198 -14.81 -2.85 -8.10
N THR A 199 -15.36 -2.15 -7.11
CA THR A 199 -16.51 -1.25 -7.28
C THR A 199 -16.10 0.07 -7.96
N GLN A 200 -17.09 0.87 -8.35
CA GLN A 200 -16.85 2.21 -8.87
C GLN A 200 -16.16 3.10 -7.82
N ALA A 201 -16.51 2.97 -6.53
CA ALA A 201 -15.87 3.70 -5.44
C ALA A 201 -14.36 3.41 -5.36
N ALA A 202 -13.95 2.14 -5.52
CA ALA A 202 -12.54 1.75 -5.54
C ALA A 202 -11.76 2.23 -6.79
N ARG A 203 -12.47 2.59 -7.86
CA ARG A 203 -11.89 3.11 -9.13
C ARG A 203 -11.94 4.62 -9.24
N SER A 204 -12.62 5.30 -8.33
CA SER A 204 -12.73 6.75 -8.30
C SER A 204 -11.55 7.39 -7.57
N VAL A 205 -11.50 8.72 -7.58
CA VAL A 205 -10.54 9.48 -6.76
C VAL A 205 -10.88 9.26 -5.30
N MET A 206 -9.95 8.68 -4.56
CA MET A 206 -10.08 8.50 -3.13
C MET A 206 -9.77 9.80 -2.41
N LYS A 207 -10.55 10.13 -1.40
CA LYS A 207 -10.34 11.34 -0.61
C LYS A 207 -9.25 11.09 0.44
N VAL A 208 -8.02 11.46 0.10
CA VAL A 208 -6.87 11.43 1.00
C VAL A 208 -6.44 12.88 1.26
N PRO A 209 -6.57 13.39 2.49
CA PRO A 209 -6.16 14.76 2.81
C PRO A 209 -4.63 14.90 2.80
N ASN A 210 -4.15 16.12 2.58
CA ASN A 210 -2.75 16.45 2.83
C ASN A 210 -2.49 16.48 4.34
N MET A 211 -1.65 15.58 4.81
CA MET A 211 -1.30 15.41 6.23
C MET A 211 0.06 16.04 6.59
N THR A 212 0.71 16.75 5.67
CA THR A 212 2.06 17.29 5.87
C THR A 212 2.15 18.12 7.15
N THR A 213 1.16 18.97 7.42
CA THR A 213 1.13 19.83 8.61
C THR A 213 0.94 19.06 9.92
N ARG A 214 0.57 17.78 9.85
CA ARG A 214 0.36 16.90 11.00
C ARG A 214 1.49 15.90 11.23
N LEU A 215 2.47 15.82 10.32
CA LEU A 215 3.57 14.84 10.45
C LEU A 215 4.40 15.04 11.72
N HIS A 216 4.43 16.25 12.29
CA HIS A 216 5.09 16.54 13.57
C HIS A 216 4.42 15.85 14.79
N GLU A 217 3.18 15.36 14.65
CA GLU A 217 2.45 14.63 15.69
C GLU A 217 2.87 13.14 15.77
N LEU A 218 3.61 12.63 14.76
CA LEU A 218 4.05 11.22 14.74
C LEU A 218 4.94 10.90 15.95
N ARG A 219 4.67 9.78 16.62
CA ARG A 219 5.39 9.33 17.80
C ARG A 219 6.33 8.15 17.55
N CYS A 220 6.39 7.66 16.35
CA CYS A 220 7.23 6.54 15.95
C CYS A 220 8.23 6.97 14.87
N PRO A 221 9.40 6.30 14.77
CA PRO A 221 10.35 6.56 13.69
C PRO A 221 9.77 6.15 12.34
N VAL A 222 10.10 6.95 11.33
CA VAL A 222 9.70 6.76 9.94
C VAL A 222 10.93 6.41 9.11
N PHE A 223 10.87 5.33 8.37
CA PHE A 223 11.80 4.98 7.32
C PHE A 223 11.05 4.91 5.99
N GLY A 224 11.64 5.39 4.91
CA GLY A 224 10.91 5.31 3.65
C GLY A 224 11.80 5.33 2.42
N PHE A 225 11.13 5.08 1.29
CA PHE A 225 11.74 4.98 -0.03
C PHE A 225 10.92 5.75 -1.05
N TRP A 226 11.61 6.28 -2.07
CA TRP A 226 10.95 6.92 -3.19
C TRP A 226 11.75 6.75 -4.47
N GLY A 227 11.08 6.31 -5.53
CA GLY A 227 11.68 6.31 -6.86
C GLY A 227 11.73 7.72 -7.44
N VAL A 228 12.89 8.15 -7.93
CA VAL A 228 13.04 9.47 -8.56
C VAL A 228 12.24 9.59 -9.86
N ASN A 229 11.92 8.44 -10.47
CA ASN A 229 11.14 8.36 -11.71
C ASN A 229 9.66 8.02 -11.47
N ASP A 230 9.17 8.19 -10.24
CA ASP A 230 7.76 7.95 -9.90
C ASP A 230 6.84 8.87 -10.70
N GLN A 231 5.90 8.28 -11.44
CA GLN A 231 4.93 9.00 -12.27
C GLN A 231 3.56 9.16 -11.59
N PHE A 232 3.39 8.64 -10.37
CA PHE A 232 2.14 8.70 -9.60
C PHE A 232 2.23 9.67 -8.42
N ASN A 233 3.32 9.59 -7.67
CA ASN A 233 3.52 10.44 -6.50
C ASN A 233 4.83 11.23 -6.65
N PRO A 234 4.79 12.56 -6.55
CA PRO A 234 5.96 13.40 -6.78
C PRO A 234 7.03 13.18 -5.71
N VAL A 235 8.27 12.96 -6.12
CA VAL A 235 9.42 12.66 -5.24
C VAL A 235 9.69 13.74 -4.18
N GLY A 236 9.23 14.98 -4.42
CA GLY A 236 9.29 16.07 -3.44
C GLY A 236 8.59 15.75 -2.10
N GLY A 237 7.62 14.85 -2.11
CA GLY A 237 6.97 14.36 -0.90
C GLY A 237 7.93 13.71 0.10
N ALA A 238 9.04 13.13 -0.35
CA ALA A 238 10.07 12.59 0.53
C ALA A 238 10.70 13.67 1.43
N MET A 239 11.01 14.85 0.87
CA MET A 239 11.55 15.96 1.64
C MET A 239 10.55 16.48 2.65
N LYS A 240 9.26 16.59 2.27
CA LYS A 240 8.19 17.00 3.20
C LYS A 240 8.09 16.09 4.41
N ILE A 241 8.27 14.78 4.23
CA ILE A 241 8.30 13.84 5.35
C ILE A 241 9.51 14.09 6.25
N VAL A 242 10.71 14.24 5.68
CA VAL A 242 11.95 14.46 6.46
C VAL A 242 11.92 15.79 7.21
N GLU A 243 11.37 16.82 6.61
CA GLU A 243 11.31 18.17 7.20
C GLU A 243 10.27 18.30 8.32
N ASN A 244 9.19 17.51 8.27
CA ASN A 244 8.06 17.69 9.17
C ASN A 244 7.88 16.57 10.20
N ALA A 245 8.40 15.36 9.98
CA ALA A 245 8.30 14.29 10.97
C ALA A 245 9.47 14.35 11.97
N PRO A 246 9.23 14.10 13.28
CA PRO A 246 10.26 14.24 14.32
C PRO A 246 11.45 13.28 14.14
N SER A 247 11.24 12.12 13.56
CA SER A 247 12.27 11.11 13.29
C SER A 247 11.97 10.44 11.95
N ALA A 248 12.59 10.91 10.88
CA ALA A 248 12.39 10.37 9.55
C ALA A 248 13.69 10.23 8.77
N ARG A 249 13.77 9.14 7.99
CA ARG A 249 14.84 8.89 7.03
C ARG A 249 14.23 8.39 5.73
N MET A 250 14.58 9.03 4.61
CA MET A 250 14.09 8.67 3.28
C MET A 250 15.26 8.30 2.35
N VAL A 251 15.08 7.25 1.57
CA VAL A 251 16.02 6.79 0.54
C VAL A 251 15.41 7.10 -0.83
N LEU A 252 16.10 7.93 -1.62
CA LEU A 252 15.72 8.24 -2.98
C LEU A 252 16.49 7.34 -3.95
N LEU A 253 15.77 6.69 -4.86
CA LEU A 253 16.34 5.69 -5.77
C LEU A 253 16.25 6.16 -7.22
N ASN A 254 17.39 6.31 -7.86
CA ASN A 254 17.45 6.50 -9.31
C ASN A 254 17.04 5.22 -10.05
N ARG A 255 16.52 5.36 -11.27
CA ARG A 255 16.04 4.24 -12.09
C ARG A 255 15.00 3.39 -11.34
N CYS A 256 14.07 4.07 -10.67
CA CYS A 256 13.01 3.48 -9.88
C CYS A 256 11.73 4.29 -10.07
N GLY A 257 10.63 3.64 -10.33
CA GLY A 257 9.29 4.20 -10.39
C GLY A 257 8.57 4.11 -9.04
N HIS A 258 7.28 3.82 -9.10
CA HIS A 258 6.37 3.81 -7.95
C HIS A 258 6.46 2.54 -7.09
N TRP A 259 7.03 1.43 -7.61
CA TRP A 259 7.07 0.13 -6.96
C TRP A 259 8.48 -0.26 -6.51
N VAL A 260 9.02 0.47 -5.56
CA VAL A 260 10.35 0.24 -4.98
C VAL A 260 10.53 -1.21 -4.51
N GLN A 261 9.52 -1.78 -3.85
CA GLN A 261 9.52 -3.15 -3.32
C GLN A 261 9.57 -4.25 -4.41
N VAL A 262 9.34 -3.87 -5.65
CA VAL A 262 9.46 -4.75 -6.82
C VAL A 262 10.76 -4.48 -7.58
N GLU A 263 11.02 -3.20 -7.87
CA GLU A 263 12.15 -2.78 -8.71
C GLU A 263 13.50 -2.93 -8.02
N HIS A 264 13.55 -2.69 -6.71
CA HIS A 264 14.77 -2.79 -5.89
C HIS A 264 14.57 -3.74 -4.70
N ARG A 265 13.92 -4.90 -4.94
CA ARG A 265 13.43 -5.84 -3.92
C ARG A 265 14.47 -6.21 -2.87
N GLU A 266 15.64 -6.65 -3.29
CA GLU A 266 16.68 -7.14 -2.36
C GLU A 266 17.18 -6.02 -1.44
N MET A 267 17.47 -4.86 -2.03
CA MET A 267 17.89 -3.69 -1.27
C MET A 267 16.78 -3.23 -0.32
N PHE A 268 15.55 -3.15 -0.80
CA PHE A 268 14.38 -2.78 -0.02
C PHE A 268 14.21 -3.70 1.19
N ASN A 269 14.15 -5.02 0.97
CA ASN A 269 13.96 -6.00 2.04
C ASN A 269 15.07 -5.89 3.10
N ARG A 270 16.34 -5.87 2.68
CA ARG A 270 17.49 -5.74 3.58
C ARG A 270 17.42 -4.47 4.41
N SER A 271 17.20 -3.32 3.76
CA SER A 271 17.18 -2.03 4.46
C SER A 271 16.01 -1.91 5.43
N CYS A 272 14.85 -2.49 5.10
CA CYS A 272 13.72 -2.55 6.02
C CYS A 272 14.01 -3.43 7.23
N ILE A 273 14.56 -4.63 7.01
CA ILE A 273 14.92 -5.56 8.08
C ILE A 273 15.98 -4.95 9.00
N ASP A 274 16.99 -4.28 8.44
CA ASP A 274 18.00 -3.55 9.22
C ASP A 274 17.37 -2.43 10.07
N PHE A 275 16.42 -1.67 9.51
CA PHE A 275 15.69 -0.65 10.26
C PHE A 275 14.85 -1.24 11.39
N LEU A 276 14.25 -2.39 11.18
CA LEU A 276 13.44 -3.08 12.19
C LEU A 276 14.29 -3.68 13.32
N GLY A 277 15.51 -4.13 13.03
CA GLY A 277 16.42 -4.75 14.00
C GLY A 277 17.23 -3.77 14.85
N ASN A 278 17.37 -2.50 14.43
CA ASN A 278 18.23 -1.51 15.08
C ASN A 278 17.48 -0.47 15.95
N GLY A 279 16.25 -0.78 16.37
CA GLY A 279 15.41 0.15 17.14
C GLY A 279 14.87 -0.40 18.44
#